data_a762fc0105daba58d07b6518ab600cb9
#
_entry.id   a762fc0105daba58d07b6518ab600cb9
#
_cell.length_a   1.000
_cell.length_b   1.000
_cell.length_c   1.000
_cell.angle_alpha   90.00
_cell.angle_beta   90.00
_cell.angle_gamma   90.00
#
_symmetry.space_group_name_H-M   'P 1'
#
loop_
_entity.id
_entity.type
_entity.pdbx_description
1 polymer ?
#
loop_
_entity_poly.entity_id
_entity_poly.type
_entity_poly.pdbx_seq_one_letter_code
_entity_poly.pdbx_strand_id
1 'polypeptide(L)'
;MGRAATYNLADLFESVVDAVGERVAVVAGGRRLTYTELDGRANRLAHHLEANGVGSGDHVGLHLRNGTEYLEAMLAAFKLRAVPVNINYRYVARELEHLYASMSLIALVVHRGFAADAAAAARQVSGLDHVVVVDDGSDVEAPEGWRAYEEVLASASSGRGFASRSPNDHYIACTGGTTGLPKGVVWRHEDIFFAALGGGDATRMVGPIASPGELVERISEQPLVIVVTPPLMHVSAHWTALGALLGGGRVVLTGGGSFDPAGCWELVVAEGANVIVVVGNAMAGPLVDHYVEHPVDASRLFAIGSGGAVLSPAVKRRIGAALPNVLVLDGFGSTETGVAGTAAGVADAGAGGAAFGVDDTTAVLDDDLRPVPRGSQVVGRLARRGRIPLGYYGDPEKTAATFVEVDGTRWSLPGDMATVDADGRVHLLGRGSASINTGGEKVFPEEVESAVMALDGVADVLVVGVPDDRWGERVVAVVQWRPGGEVALEALQAQVRRDLAGYKVPRQVVAVEAVHRAPNAKPDYAWARAQAVAAGPPADP
;
A
#
# COMPACT_ATOMS: atom_id res chain seq x y z
N MET A 1 22.66 26.02 18.48
CA MET A 1 23.18 25.11 17.46
C MET A 1 22.07 24.11 17.18
N GLY A 2 21.51 24.11 15.96
CA GLY A 2 20.55 23.10 15.53
C GLY A 2 21.16 21.71 15.62
N ARG A 3 20.33 20.74 16.03
CA ARG A 3 20.72 19.33 16.09
C ARG A 3 21.09 18.86 14.68
N ALA A 4 22.19 18.13 14.52
CA ALA A 4 22.51 17.54 13.23
C ALA A 4 21.40 16.56 12.83
N ALA A 5 20.80 16.76 11.66
CA ALA A 5 19.78 15.87 11.14
C ALA A 5 20.36 14.47 10.92
N THR A 6 19.60 13.45 11.28
CA THR A 6 19.91 12.04 10.99
C THR A 6 18.92 11.51 9.95
N TYR A 7 19.11 10.27 9.47
CA TYR A 7 18.08 9.61 8.65
C TYR A 7 16.89 9.07 9.48
N ASN A 8 16.69 9.56 10.71
CA ASN A 8 15.45 9.34 11.44
C ASN A 8 14.32 10.14 10.80
N LEU A 9 13.16 9.53 10.59
CA LEU A 9 12.04 10.15 9.87
C LEU A 9 11.52 11.44 10.55
N ALA A 10 11.57 11.52 11.89
CA ALA A 10 11.21 12.75 12.59
C ALA A 10 12.27 13.85 12.44
N ASP A 11 13.58 13.52 12.45
CA ASP A 11 14.66 14.51 12.22
C ASP A 11 14.55 15.08 10.80
N LEU A 12 14.33 14.23 9.80
CA LEU A 12 14.12 14.64 8.41
C LEU A 12 12.88 15.54 8.27
N PHE A 13 11.75 15.14 8.89
CA PHE A 13 10.53 15.93 8.86
C PHE A 13 10.71 17.30 9.52
N GLU A 14 11.33 17.35 10.70
CA GLU A 14 11.60 18.60 11.40
C GLU A 14 12.49 19.56 10.58
N SER A 15 13.46 19.00 9.82
CA SER A 15 14.28 19.81 8.90
C SER A 15 13.45 20.44 7.78
N VAL A 16 12.45 19.71 7.26
CA VAL A 16 11.50 20.24 6.26
C VAL A 16 10.60 21.31 6.88
N VAL A 17 10.09 21.09 8.10
CA VAL A 17 9.31 22.10 8.83
C VAL A 17 10.09 23.40 8.99
N ASP A 18 11.36 23.31 9.36
CA ASP A 18 12.21 24.50 9.53
C ASP A 18 12.45 25.26 8.23
N ALA A 19 12.40 24.57 7.09
CA ALA A 19 12.58 25.18 5.78
C ALA A 19 11.30 25.76 5.17
N VAL A 20 10.14 25.10 5.38
CA VAL A 20 8.88 25.45 4.68
C VAL A 20 7.66 25.46 5.61
N GLY A 21 7.84 25.86 6.86
CA GLY A 21 6.85 25.77 7.94
C GLY A 21 5.47 26.35 7.61
N GLU A 22 5.42 27.43 6.84
CA GLU A 22 4.17 28.11 6.46
C GLU A 22 3.44 27.44 5.28
N ARG A 23 4.06 26.47 4.59
CA ARG A 23 3.37 25.73 3.52
C ARG A 23 2.30 24.82 4.11
N VAL A 24 1.20 24.65 3.39
CA VAL A 24 0.20 23.64 3.74
C VAL A 24 0.80 22.25 3.51
N ALA A 25 0.88 21.46 4.56
CA ALA A 25 1.41 20.10 4.57
C ALA A 25 0.33 19.06 4.27
N VAL A 26 -0.84 19.20 4.90
CA VAL A 26 -1.92 18.23 4.79
C VAL A 26 -3.29 18.89 4.71
N VAL A 27 -4.16 18.27 3.89
CA VAL A 27 -5.58 18.60 3.76
C VAL A 27 -6.38 17.31 3.94
N ALA A 28 -7.32 17.29 4.88
CA ALA A 28 -8.20 16.16 5.13
C ALA A 28 -9.53 16.62 5.74
N GLY A 29 -10.66 16.17 5.20
CA GLY A 29 -12.00 16.44 5.76
C GLY A 29 -12.31 17.92 6.00
N GLY A 30 -11.81 18.82 5.14
CA GLY A 30 -11.94 20.28 5.29
C GLY A 30 -10.92 20.92 6.23
N ARG A 31 -10.14 20.17 6.98
CA ARG A 31 -9.03 20.69 7.81
C ARG A 31 -7.78 20.88 6.94
N ARG A 32 -7.09 21.99 7.13
CA ARG A 32 -5.81 22.33 6.48
C ARG A 32 -4.80 22.63 7.56
N LEU A 33 -3.66 21.96 7.54
CA LEU A 33 -2.55 22.21 8.46
C LEU A 33 -1.30 22.58 7.67
N THR A 34 -0.63 23.65 8.11
CA THR A 34 0.72 23.96 7.68
C THR A 34 1.72 22.94 8.26
N TYR A 35 2.96 22.95 7.77
CA TYR A 35 4.02 22.12 8.34
C TYR A 35 4.25 22.45 9.82
N THR A 36 4.27 23.73 10.18
CA THR A 36 4.41 24.19 11.57
C THR A 36 3.26 23.71 12.44
N GLU A 37 2.02 23.78 11.95
CA GLU A 37 0.85 23.31 12.70
C GLU A 37 0.86 21.79 12.88
N LEU A 38 1.16 21.04 11.81
CA LEU A 38 1.27 19.58 11.86
C LEU A 38 2.36 19.15 12.87
N ASP A 39 3.53 19.79 12.82
CA ASP A 39 4.63 19.53 13.75
C ASP A 39 4.25 19.84 15.19
N GLY A 40 3.64 21.01 15.41
CA GLY A 40 3.19 21.43 16.74
C GLY A 40 2.14 20.50 17.34
N ARG A 41 1.19 20.00 16.54
CA ARG A 41 0.18 19.03 16.99
C ARG A 41 0.81 17.66 17.29
N ALA A 42 1.73 17.21 16.44
CA ALA A 42 2.50 15.99 16.69
C ALA A 42 3.36 16.09 17.96
N ASN A 43 3.99 17.27 18.21
CA ASN A 43 4.76 17.51 19.44
C ASN A 43 3.87 17.44 20.69
N ARG A 44 2.68 18.03 20.65
CA ARG A 44 1.72 17.97 21.77
C ARG A 44 1.29 16.55 22.09
N LEU A 45 0.94 15.76 21.08
CA LEU A 45 0.61 14.35 21.26
C LEU A 45 1.82 13.57 21.80
N ALA A 46 3.02 13.80 21.29
CA ALA A 46 4.24 13.17 21.75
C ALA A 46 4.50 13.44 23.23
N HIS A 47 4.45 14.70 23.67
CA HIS A 47 4.62 15.05 25.09
C HIS A 47 3.56 14.40 25.99
N HIS A 48 2.32 14.29 25.53
CA HIS A 48 1.28 13.59 26.27
C HIS A 48 1.59 12.10 26.41
N LEU A 49 1.98 11.44 25.30
CA LEU A 49 2.35 10.02 25.32
C LEU A 49 3.57 9.77 26.22
N GLU A 50 4.61 10.62 26.12
CA GLU A 50 5.81 10.55 26.99
C GLU A 50 5.46 10.68 28.47
N ALA A 51 4.58 11.63 28.82
CA ALA A 51 4.11 11.81 30.20
C ALA A 51 3.32 10.61 30.74
N ASN A 52 2.81 9.76 29.85
CA ASN A 52 2.11 8.51 30.17
C ASN A 52 2.98 7.27 29.93
N GLY A 53 4.29 7.43 29.89
CA GLY A 53 5.26 6.33 29.91
C GLY A 53 5.64 5.76 28.55
N VAL A 54 5.15 6.34 27.42
CA VAL A 54 5.57 5.91 26.08
C VAL A 54 6.96 6.44 25.75
N GLY A 55 7.86 5.56 25.34
CA GLY A 55 9.24 5.92 25.01
C GLY A 55 9.84 5.10 23.87
N SER A 56 11.17 5.06 23.84
CA SER A 56 11.93 4.41 22.77
C SER A 56 11.64 2.92 22.66
N GLY A 57 11.19 2.48 21.48
CA GLY A 57 10.88 1.09 21.16
C GLY A 57 9.48 0.65 21.54
N ASP A 58 8.70 1.49 22.24
CA ASP A 58 7.33 1.20 22.61
C ASP A 58 6.39 1.32 21.40
N HIS A 59 5.36 0.49 21.36
CA HIS A 59 4.46 0.43 20.21
C HIS A 59 3.15 1.20 20.47
N VAL A 60 2.82 2.11 19.55
CA VAL A 60 1.62 2.93 19.58
C VAL A 60 0.69 2.49 18.44
N GLY A 61 -0.48 1.96 18.77
CA GLY A 61 -1.48 1.56 17.78
C GLY A 61 -2.18 2.76 17.14
N LEU A 62 -2.33 2.74 15.83
CA LEU A 62 -3.08 3.74 15.05
C LEU A 62 -4.33 3.10 14.46
N HIS A 63 -5.46 3.16 15.18
CA HIS A 63 -6.74 2.60 14.77
C HIS A 63 -7.66 3.71 14.23
N LEU A 64 -7.23 4.28 13.11
CA LEU A 64 -7.76 5.51 12.56
C LEU A 64 -8.13 5.35 11.07
N ARG A 65 -9.12 6.12 10.61
CA ARG A 65 -9.36 6.38 9.18
C ARG A 65 -8.41 7.45 8.68
N ASN A 66 -8.49 7.78 7.40
CA ASN A 66 -7.76 8.92 6.84
C ASN A 66 -8.16 10.22 7.56
N GLY A 67 -7.17 10.94 8.03
CA GLY A 67 -7.31 12.18 8.76
C GLY A 67 -5.94 12.78 9.09
N THR A 68 -5.91 14.04 9.51
CA THR A 68 -4.65 14.67 9.95
C THR A 68 -4.11 13.95 11.18
N GLU A 69 -4.99 13.45 12.05
CA GLU A 69 -4.69 12.75 13.29
C GLU A 69 -3.85 11.50 13.08
N TYR A 70 -4.02 10.84 11.93
CA TYR A 70 -3.19 9.67 11.57
C TYR A 70 -1.72 10.07 11.38
N LEU A 71 -1.48 11.14 10.63
CA LEU A 71 -0.12 11.65 10.39
C LEU A 71 0.47 12.30 11.64
N GLU A 72 -0.33 13.02 12.42
CA GLU A 72 0.06 13.59 13.70
C GLU A 72 0.53 12.49 14.68
N ALA A 73 -0.24 11.41 14.82
CA ALA A 73 0.07 10.29 15.71
C ALA A 73 1.31 9.51 15.24
N MET A 74 1.45 9.30 13.93
CA MET A 74 2.64 8.66 13.36
C MET A 74 3.90 9.48 13.63
N LEU A 75 3.86 10.79 13.38
CA LEU A 75 4.98 11.70 13.64
C LEU A 75 5.27 11.79 15.14
N ALA A 76 4.23 11.83 16.00
CA ALA A 76 4.41 11.83 17.45
C ALA A 76 5.18 10.59 17.94
N ALA A 77 4.82 9.40 17.45
CA ALA A 77 5.55 8.18 17.76
C ALA A 77 7.02 8.26 17.31
N PHE A 78 7.31 8.70 16.09
CA PHE A 78 8.68 8.87 15.61
C PHE A 78 9.50 9.86 16.48
N LYS A 79 8.87 10.94 16.95
CA LYS A 79 9.53 11.94 17.81
C LYS A 79 9.98 11.35 19.14
N LEU A 80 9.22 10.40 19.69
CA LEU A 80 9.53 9.67 20.92
C LEU A 80 10.46 8.47 20.71
N ARG A 81 10.85 8.16 19.46
CA ARG A 81 11.51 6.90 19.10
C ARG A 81 10.61 5.68 19.37
N ALA A 82 9.32 5.91 19.56
CA ALA A 82 8.30 4.88 19.61
C ALA A 82 7.93 4.42 18.19
N VAL A 83 7.25 3.29 18.10
CA VAL A 83 6.96 2.62 16.85
C VAL A 83 5.47 2.71 16.56
N PRO A 84 5.04 3.46 15.52
CA PRO A 84 3.64 3.46 15.12
C PRO A 84 3.28 2.12 14.47
N VAL A 85 2.14 1.56 14.90
CA VAL A 85 1.60 0.30 14.40
C VAL A 85 0.27 0.57 13.69
N ASN A 86 0.22 0.42 12.38
CA ASN A 86 -1.01 0.60 11.62
C ASN A 86 -2.01 -0.53 11.90
N ILE A 87 -3.25 -0.15 12.19
CA ILE A 87 -4.35 -1.07 12.48
C ILE A 87 -5.39 -0.94 11.36
N ASN A 88 -5.74 -2.07 10.78
CA ASN A 88 -6.83 -2.09 9.82
C ASN A 88 -8.17 -1.93 10.58
N TYR A 89 -8.83 -0.81 10.37
CA TYR A 89 -10.09 -0.47 11.05
C TYR A 89 -11.29 -1.35 10.66
N ARG A 90 -11.09 -2.31 9.77
CA ARG A 90 -12.11 -3.31 9.39
C ARG A 90 -11.90 -4.66 10.08
N TYR A 91 -10.85 -4.78 10.90
CA TYR A 91 -10.65 -6.00 11.67
C TYR A 91 -11.76 -6.17 12.70
N VAL A 92 -12.23 -7.41 12.82
CA VAL A 92 -13.17 -7.80 13.88
C VAL A 92 -12.44 -8.01 15.21
N ALA A 93 -13.19 -8.09 16.31
CA ALA A 93 -12.63 -8.15 17.66
C ALA A 93 -11.47 -9.15 17.83
N ARG A 94 -11.60 -10.37 17.29
CA ARG A 94 -10.55 -11.41 17.37
C ARG A 94 -9.24 -11.03 16.65
N GLU A 95 -9.34 -10.36 15.52
CA GLU A 95 -8.16 -9.90 14.77
C GLU A 95 -7.49 -8.73 15.47
N LEU A 96 -8.29 -7.83 16.10
CA LEU A 96 -7.80 -6.73 16.92
C LEU A 96 -7.10 -7.25 18.17
N GLU A 97 -7.70 -8.19 18.90
CA GLU A 97 -7.08 -8.84 20.07
C GLU A 97 -5.71 -9.42 19.72
N HIS A 98 -5.67 -10.19 18.61
CA HIS A 98 -4.41 -10.78 18.16
C HIS A 98 -3.38 -9.71 17.81
N LEU A 99 -3.78 -8.68 17.04
CA LEU A 99 -2.85 -7.64 16.60
C LEU A 99 -2.32 -6.83 17.79
N TYR A 100 -3.19 -6.40 18.71
CA TYR A 100 -2.80 -5.63 19.87
C TYR A 100 -1.82 -6.40 20.76
N ALA A 101 -2.10 -7.68 20.99
CA ALA A 101 -1.25 -8.55 21.81
C ALA A 101 0.07 -8.88 21.10
N SER A 102 0.02 -9.33 19.83
CA SER A 102 1.21 -9.73 19.09
C SER A 102 2.17 -8.56 18.82
N MET A 103 1.63 -7.34 18.70
CA MET A 103 2.43 -6.13 18.57
C MET A 103 2.77 -5.48 19.92
N SER A 104 2.40 -6.07 21.04
CA SER A 104 2.72 -5.54 22.37
C SER A 104 2.39 -4.05 22.50
N LEU A 105 1.18 -3.64 22.10
CA LEU A 105 0.78 -2.25 22.14
C LEU A 105 0.69 -1.76 23.59
N ILE A 106 1.25 -0.59 23.89
CA ILE A 106 1.14 0.07 25.20
C ILE A 106 0.28 1.33 25.17
N ALA A 107 0.10 1.92 23.99
CA ALA A 107 -0.79 3.05 23.77
C ALA A 107 -1.58 2.87 22.46
N LEU A 108 -2.75 3.50 22.40
CA LEU A 108 -3.63 3.45 21.24
C LEU A 108 -4.19 4.84 20.94
N VAL A 109 -4.17 5.23 19.67
CA VAL A 109 -4.94 6.37 19.16
C VAL A 109 -6.04 5.80 18.28
N VAL A 110 -7.31 6.09 18.63
CA VAL A 110 -8.46 5.43 18.01
C VAL A 110 -9.58 6.40 17.68
N HIS A 111 -10.22 6.26 16.53
CA HIS A 111 -11.46 6.96 16.23
C HIS A 111 -12.61 6.47 17.12
N ARG A 112 -13.46 7.40 17.54
CA ARG A 112 -14.60 7.13 18.44
C ARG A 112 -15.50 6.02 17.91
N GLY A 113 -15.77 6.00 16.61
CA GLY A 113 -16.59 4.97 15.96
C GLY A 113 -16.06 3.54 16.11
N PHE A 114 -14.78 3.36 16.46
CA PHE A 114 -14.17 2.04 16.71
C PHE A 114 -13.98 1.75 18.20
N ALA A 115 -14.40 2.65 19.09
CA ALA A 115 -14.10 2.55 20.52
C ALA A 115 -14.64 1.27 21.18
N ALA A 116 -15.80 0.78 20.77
CA ALA A 116 -16.40 -0.43 21.34
C ALA A 116 -15.55 -1.68 21.05
N ASP A 117 -15.16 -1.89 19.79
CA ASP A 117 -14.34 -3.03 19.36
C ASP A 117 -12.91 -2.93 19.92
N ALA A 118 -12.35 -1.72 19.87
CA ALA A 118 -11.04 -1.44 20.44
C ALA A 118 -11.00 -1.72 21.95
N ALA A 119 -12.04 -1.34 22.71
CA ALA A 119 -12.14 -1.62 24.13
C ALA A 119 -12.30 -3.11 24.44
N ALA A 120 -13.05 -3.84 23.62
CA ALA A 120 -13.17 -5.28 23.75
C ALA A 120 -11.81 -5.96 23.58
N ALA A 121 -11.05 -5.59 22.55
CA ALA A 121 -9.72 -6.10 22.27
C ALA A 121 -8.71 -5.68 23.35
N ALA A 122 -8.70 -4.41 23.77
CA ALA A 122 -7.74 -3.86 24.73
C ALA A 122 -7.82 -4.56 26.10
N ARG A 123 -9.01 -4.96 26.55
CA ARG A 123 -9.19 -5.70 27.82
C ARG A 123 -8.46 -7.04 27.86
N GLN A 124 -8.13 -7.62 26.72
CA GLN A 124 -7.41 -8.90 26.62
C GLN A 124 -5.88 -8.70 26.53
N VAL A 125 -5.41 -7.46 26.48
CA VAL A 125 -3.99 -7.14 26.29
C VAL A 125 -3.45 -6.46 27.53
N SER A 126 -2.50 -7.09 28.20
CA SER A 126 -1.84 -6.49 29.36
C SER A 126 -0.90 -5.36 28.92
N GLY A 127 -0.95 -4.22 29.62
CA GLY A 127 -0.07 -3.08 29.38
C GLY A 127 -0.58 -2.07 28.35
N LEU A 128 -1.74 -2.30 27.73
CA LEU A 128 -2.42 -1.29 26.90
C LEU A 128 -3.33 -0.44 27.78
N ASP A 129 -2.72 0.45 28.55
CA ASP A 129 -3.42 1.22 29.58
C ASP A 129 -3.74 2.66 29.14
N HIS A 130 -3.14 3.12 28.02
CA HIS A 130 -3.27 4.49 27.58
C HIS A 130 -3.94 4.60 26.21
N VAL A 131 -5.15 5.18 26.19
CA VAL A 131 -5.93 5.33 24.95
C VAL A 131 -6.37 6.78 24.74
N VAL A 132 -6.10 7.29 23.53
CA VAL A 132 -6.51 8.62 23.07
C VAL A 132 -7.57 8.48 21.98
N VAL A 133 -8.73 9.12 22.19
CA VAL A 133 -9.90 9.01 21.30
C VAL A 133 -10.01 10.24 20.41
N VAL A 134 -10.02 10.00 19.12
CA VAL A 134 -10.29 11.01 18.09
C VAL A 134 -11.79 11.07 17.83
N ASP A 135 -12.36 12.25 17.89
CA ASP A 135 -13.76 12.48 17.53
C ASP A 135 -13.93 12.40 16.01
N ASP A 136 -14.76 11.48 15.55
CA ASP A 136 -15.10 11.29 14.13
C ASP A 136 -16.58 11.60 13.83
N GLY A 137 -17.26 12.27 14.77
CA GLY A 137 -18.68 12.61 14.66
C GLY A 137 -19.62 11.45 14.92
N SER A 138 -19.13 10.29 15.36
CA SER A 138 -19.98 9.16 15.73
C SER A 138 -20.59 9.34 17.11
N ASP A 139 -21.78 8.75 17.34
CA ASP A 139 -22.50 8.79 18.61
C ASP A 139 -22.04 7.68 19.59
N VAL A 140 -20.91 7.00 19.31
CA VAL A 140 -20.36 5.96 20.19
C VAL A 140 -19.74 6.56 21.42
N GLU A 141 -20.12 6.10 22.62
CA GLU A 141 -19.48 6.52 23.86
C GLU A 141 -18.08 5.92 23.99
N ALA A 142 -17.12 6.79 24.30
CA ALA A 142 -15.78 6.34 24.64
C ALA A 142 -15.77 5.72 26.06
N PRO A 143 -15.04 4.63 26.30
CA PRO A 143 -14.88 4.06 27.63
C PRO A 143 -14.34 5.06 28.65
N GLU A 144 -14.77 4.91 29.90
CA GLU A 144 -14.26 5.72 31.02
C GLU A 144 -12.73 5.59 31.12
N GLY A 145 -12.07 6.71 31.35
CA GLY A 145 -10.61 6.79 31.46
C GLY A 145 -9.88 7.05 30.13
N TRP A 146 -10.53 6.88 29.00
CA TRP A 146 -9.95 7.24 27.70
C TRP A 146 -9.92 8.78 27.54
N ARG A 147 -8.89 9.30 26.88
CA ARG A 147 -8.66 10.75 26.78
C ARG A 147 -9.09 11.30 25.42
N ALA A 148 -9.82 12.41 25.41
CA ALA A 148 -10.19 13.09 24.18
C ALA A 148 -8.96 13.71 23.48
N TYR A 149 -8.79 13.48 22.18
CA TYR A 149 -7.62 13.87 21.40
C TYR A 149 -7.32 15.36 21.48
N GLU A 150 -8.29 16.22 21.23
CA GLU A 150 -8.09 17.68 21.23
C GLU A 150 -7.82 18.24 22.66
N GLU A 151 -8.37 17.62 23.71
CA GLU A 151 -8.06 17.97 25.10
C GLU A 151 -6.61 17.64 25.45
N VAL A 152 -6.15 16.46 24.98
CA VAL A 152 -4.75 16.03 25.10
C VAL A 152 -3.83 17.05 24.45
N LEU A 153 -4.12 17.46 23.22
CA LEU A 153 -3.32 18.44 22.51
C LEU A 153 -3.35 19.81 23.17
N ALA A 154 -4.50 20.25 23.67
CA ALA A 154 -4.64 21.56 24.32
C ALA A 154 -3.81 21.68 25.61
N SER A 155 -3.58 20.56 26.31
CA SER A 155 -2.89 20.52 27.61
C SER A 155 -1.36 20.31 27.50
N ALA A 156 -0.83 19.96 26.32
CA ALA A 156 0.56 19.59 26.15
C ALA A 156 1.40 20.64 25.39
N SER A 157 2.72 20.60 25.57
CA SER A 157 3.67 21.51 24.93
C SER A 157 3.80 21.22 23.42
N SER A 158 3.91 22.27 22.59
CA SER A 158 4.27 22.16 21.17
C SER A 158 5.78 22.21 20.90
N GLY A 159 6.61 22.30 21.91
CA GLY A 159 8.07 22.38 21.76
C GLY A 159 8.72 21.05 21.38
N ARG A 160 9.88 21.11 20.74
CA ARG A 160 10.69 19.93 20.31
C ARG A 160 11.69 19.55 21.41
N GLY A 161 11.23 19.13 22.60
CA GLY A 161 12.07 18.82 23.76
C GLY A 161 12.46 17.32 23.89
N PHE A 162 12.49 16.56 22.81
CA PHE A 162 12.63 15.10 22.84
C PHE A 162 14.09 14.61 22.87
N ALA A 163 14.29 13.36 23.32
CA ALA A 163 15.58 12.67 23.32
C ALA A 163 16.21 12.54 21.92
N SER A 164 17.52 12.28 21.85
CA SER A 164 18.23 12.07 20.59
C SER A 164 17.73 10.83 19.88
N ARG A 165 17.38 10.99 18.61
CA ARG A 165 16.84 9.93 17.74
C ARG A 165 17.97 9.25 16.97
N SER A 166 17.67 8.05 16.44
CA SER A 166 18.61 7.22 15.70
C SER A 166 18.04 6.86 14.33
N PRO A 167 18.87 6.77 13.28
CA PRO A 167 18.45 6.21 11.99
C PRO A 167 18.05 4.73 12.10
N ASN A 168 18.46 4.05 13.18
CA ASN A 168 18.10 2.67 13.48
C ASN A 168 16.80 2.53 14.28
N ASP A 169 16.10 3.63 14.62
CA ASP A 169 14.77 3.54 15.24
C ASP A 169 13.83 2.80 14.30
N HIS A 170 12.79 2.16 14.86
CA HIS A 170 11.98 1.23 14.11
C HIS A 170 10.69 1.88 13.56
N TYR A 171 10.30 1.40 12.40
CA TYR A 171 9.00 1.57 11.78
C TYR A 171 8.40 0.19 11.55
N ILE A 172 7.19 -0.06 12.01
CA ILE A 172 6.47 -1.32 11.77
C ILE A 172 5.34 -1.08 10.79
N ALA A 173 5.25 -1.98 9.82
CA ALA A 173 4.17 -2.05 8.86
C ALA A 173 3.43 -3.37 9.02
N CYS A 174 2.22 -3.33 9.58
CA CYS A 174 1.37 -4.51 9.70
C CYS A 174 0.66 -4.80 8.38
N THR A 175 0.66 -6.06 7.98
CA THR A 175 -0.03 -6.53 6.78
C THR A 175 -0.96 -7.69 7.13
N GLY A 176 -2.14 -7.72 6.50
CA GLY A 176 -2.94 -8.95 6.46
C GLY A 176 -2.20 -9.97 5.61
N GLY A 177 -1.62 -10.97 6.26
CA GLY A 177 -0.92 -12.06 5.55
C GLY A 177 -1.89 -12.88 4.71
N THR A 178 -1.42 -13.43 3.58
CA THR A 178 -2.18 -14.40 2.75
C THR A 178 -2.50 -15.70 3.50
N THR A 179 -1.90 -15.91 4.66
CA THR A 179 -2.00 -17.14 5.46
C THR A 179 -2.74 -16.97 6.79
N GLY A 180 -3.42 -15.82 7.04
CA GLY A 180 -4.18 -15.62 8.28
C GLY A 180 -3.92 -14.29 8.97
N LEU A 181 -3.58 -14.33 10.25
CA LEU A 181 -3.51 -13.18 11.15
C LEU A 181 -2.45 -12.14 10.74
N PRO A 182 -2.67 -10.84 11.00
CA PRO A 182 -1.76 -9.75 10.66
C PRO A 182 -0.37 -9.92 11.29
N LYS A 183 0.68 -9.54 10.56
CA LYS A 183 2.07 -9.55 11.02
C LYS A 183 2.73 -8.21 10.78
N GLY A 184 3.60 -7.80 11.71
CA GLY A 184 4.35 -6.56 11.61
C GLY A 184 5.72 -6.77 10.96
N VAL A 185 5.98 -6.09 9.85
CA VAL A 185 7.29 -6.05 9.19
C VAL A 185 8.09 -4.89 9.77
N VAL A 186 9.26 -5.19 10.31
CA VAL A 186 10.11 -4.22 11.03
C VAL A 186 11.16 -3.63 10.10
N TRP A 187 11.15 -2.33 9.96
CA TRP A 187 12.15 -1.55 9.22
C TRP A 187 12.95 -0.64 10.16
N ARG A 188 14.19 -0.33 9.79
CA ARG A 188 14.88 0.84 10.33
C ARG A 188 14.41 2.10 9.59
N HIS A 189 14.38 3.24 10.25
CA HIS A 189 14.00 4.52 9.64
C HIS A 189 14.85 4.85 8.41
N GLU A 190 16.16 4.66 8.49
CA GLU A 190 17.04 4.88 7.35
C GLU A 190 16.72 3.95 6.17
N ASP A 191 16.48 2.66 6.42
CA ASP A 191 16.22 1.72 5.33
C ASP A 191 14.90 2.01 4.62
N ILE A 192 13.82 2.28 5.38
CA ILE A 192 12.53 2.60 4.76
C ILE A 192 12.57 3.94 4.02
N PHE A 193 13.33 4.93 4.53
CA PHE A 193 13.51 6.20 3.84
C PHE A 193 14.04 6.02 2.41
N PHE A 194 15.06 5.19 2.22
CA PHE A 194 15.62 4.91 0.90
C PHE A 194 14.78 3.91 0.10
N ALA A 195 14.31 2.83 0.72
CA ALA A 195 13.64 1.74 0.01
C ALA A 195 12.22 2.10 -0.46
N ALA A 196 11.51 2.95 0.27
CA ALA A 196 10.10 3.22 -0.02
C ALA A 196 9.76 4.71 -0.17
N LEU A 197 10.40 5.61 0.59
CA LEU A 197 10.07 7.04 0.58
C LEU A 197 10.85 7.84 -0.47
N GLY A 198 11.61 7.18 -1.34
CA GLY A 198 12.34 7.80 -2.42
C GLY A 198 13.72 8.36 -2.04
N GLY A 199 14.15 8.24 -0.78
CA GLY A 199 15.47 8.73 -0.35
C GLY A 199 15.66 10.23 -0.54
N GLY A 200 14.60 11.03 -0.34
CA GLY A 200 14.61 12.49 -0.55
C GLY A 200 14.27 12.93 -1.99
N ASP A 201 13.88 11.99 -2.85
CA ASP A 201 13.35 12.27 -4.19
C ASP A 201 12.01 11.56 -4.34
N ALA A 202 10.93 12.26 -4.04
CA ALA A 202 9.57 11.71 -4.15
C ALA A 202 9.20 11.30 -5.59
N THR A 203 9.85 11.88 -6.59
CA THR A 203 9.65 11.55 -8.02
C THR A 203 10.48 10.37 -8.49
N ARG A 204 11.52 10.01 -7.77
CA ARG A 204 12.55 9.00 -8.13
C ARG A 204 13.26 9.26 -9.47
N MET A 205 13.31 10.53 -9.91
CA MET A 205 13.90 10.92 -11.19
C MET A 205 15.35 11.38 -11.06
N VAL A 206 15.70 11.94 -9.91
CA VAL A 206 17.03 12.54 -9.64
C VAL A 206 17.93 11.57 -8.86
N GLY A 207 17.33 10.70 -8.06
CA GLY A 207 18.02 9.75 -7.19
C GLY A 207 18.12 10.19 -5.72
N PRO A 208 18.57 9.28 -4.83
CA PRO A 208 18.56 9.54 -3.40
C PRO A 208 19.59 10.61 -2.98
N ILE A 209 19.33 11.24 -1.83
CA ILE A 209 20.29 12.17 -1.19
C ILE A 209 21.48 11.39 -0.61
N ALA A 210 22.66 12.03 -0.59
CA ALA A 210 23.88 11.46 0.01
C ALA A 210 24.02 11.79 1.51
N SER A 211 23.38 12.86 1.97
CA SER A 211 23.38 13.25 3.38
C SER A 211 22.02 13.83 3.81
N PRO A 212 21.64 13.75 5.10
CA PRO A 212 20.37 14.31 5.58
C PRO A 212 20.20 15.81 5.28
N GLY A 213 21.31 16.57 5.25
CA GLY A 213 21.30 18.00 4.97
C GLY A 213 20.83 18.35 3.55
N GLU A 214 21.10 17.49 2.57
CA GLU A 214 20.66 17.70 1.19
C GLU A 214 19.15 17.66 1.01
N LEU A 215 18.40 17.08 1.96
CA LEU A 215 16.95 16.99 1.86
C LEU A 215 16.31 18.37 1.68
N VAL A 216 16.72 19.32 2.48
CA VAL A 216 16.19 20.70 2.45
C VAL A 216 16.60 21.42 1.15
N GLU A 217 17.81 21.18 0.65
CA GLU A 217 18.31 21.77 -0.59
C GLU A 217 17.52 21.32 -1.83
N ARG A 218 16.86 20.15 -1.74
CA ARG A 218 16.05 19.59 -2.83
C ARG A 218 14.58 20.00 -2.80
N ILE A 219 14.14 20.74 -1.78
CA ILE A 219 12.75 21.18 -1.70
C ILE A 219 12.45 22.19 -2.81
N SER A 220 11.51 21.83 -3.69
CA SER A 220 11.09 22.67 -4.81
C SER A 220 10.30 23.90 -4.33
N GLU A 221 10.46 25.02 -5.04
CA GLU A 221 9.56 26.18 -4.89
C GLU A 221 8.13 25.87 -5.38
N GLN A 222 8.00 24.90 -6.29
CA GLN A 222 6.72 24.38 -6.76
C GLN A 222 6.48 22.98 -6.16
N PRO A 223 5.92 22.89 -4.95
CA PRO A 223 5.75 21.62 -4.27
C PRO A 223 4.72 20.74 -4.98
N LEU A 224 4.92 19.44 -4.90
CA LEU A 224 3.92 18.47 -5.34
C LEU A 224 2.69 18.54 -4.45
N VAL A 225 1.51 18.49 -5.07
CA VAL A 225 0.22 18.33 -4.41
C VAL A 225 -0.31 16.96 -4.78
N ILE A 226 -0.35 16.05 -3.82
CA ILE A 226 -0.66 14.64 -4.07
C ILE A 226 -1.98 14.26 -3.41
N VAL A 227 -2.96 13.83 -4.21
CA VAL A 227 -4.18 13.21 -3.70
C VAL A 227 -3.88 11.74 -3.41
N VAL A 228 -3.97 11.36 -2.14
CA VAL A 228 -3.75 10.01 -1.64
C VAL A 228 -5.11 9.34 -1.43
N THR A 229 -5.50 8.47 -2.34
CA THR A 229 -6.80 7.79 -2.28
C THR A 229 -6.80 6.51 -1.44
N PRO A 230 -5.67 5.76 -1.34
CA PRO A 230 -5.65 4.59 -0.48
C PRO A 230 -5.78 4.95 1.01
N PRO A 231 -6.39 4.06 1.81
CA PRO A 231 -6.44 4.25 3.27
C PRO A 231 -5.05 4.26 3.92
N LEU A 232 -4.83 5.19 4.85
CA LEU A 232 -3.58 5.29 5.61
C LEU A 232 -3.29 4.07 6.49
N MET A 233 -4.24 3.18 6.74
CA MET A 233 -3.96 1.89 7.38
C MET A 233 -3.10 0.95 6.52
N HIS A 234 -2.84 1.31 5.26
CA HIS A 234 -1.99 0.55 4.33
C HIS A 234 -0.71 1.30 4.00
N VAL A 235 0.38 0.56 3.93
CA VAL A 235 1.73 1.13 3.74
C VAL A 235 1.91 1.93 2.45
N SER A 236 1.20 1.62 1.39
CA SER A 236 1.26 2.40 0.14
C SER A 236 0.85 3.87 0.37
N ALA A 237 -0.18 4.11 1.18
CA ALA A 237 -0.60 5.46 1.56
C ALA A 237 0.40 6.11 2.53
N HIS A 238 0.93 5.37 3.53
CA HIS A 238 1.99 5.87 4.41
C HIS A 238 3.19 6.36 3.62
N TRP A 239 3.70 5.51 2.73
CA TRP A 239 4.91 5.81 1.97
C TRP A 239 4.72 7.00 1.05
N THR A 240 3.55 7.08 0.40
CA THR A 240 3.19 8.24 -0.42
C THR A 240 3.11 9.52 0.42
N ALA A 241 2.39 9.49 1.54
CA ALA A 241 2.21 10.65 2.40
C ALA A 241 3.54 11.11 3.01
N LEU A 242 4.33 10.20 3.60
CA LEU A 242 5.63 10.53 4.16
C LEU A 242 6.61 11.02 3.09
N GLY A 243 6.67 10.37 1.92
CA GLY A 243 7.51 10.81 0.81
C GLY A 243 7.16 12.23 0.33
N ALA A 244 5.86 12.54 0.23
CA ALA A 244 5.38 13.87 -0.12
C ALA A 244 5.77 14.91 0.94
N LEU A 245 5.53 14.62 2.23
CA LEU A 245 5.88 15.50 3.34
C LEU A 245 7.39 15.75 3.42
N LEU A 246 8.21 14.72 3.26
CA LEU A 246 9.68 14.86 3.26
C LEU A 246 10.20 15.63 2.03
N GLY A 247 9.45 15.67 0.94
CA GLY A 247 9.73 16.50 -0.24
C GLY A 247 9.20 17.95 -0.13
N GLY A 248 8.64 18.38 1.00
CA GLY A 248 8.05 19.72 1.17
C GLY A 248 6.73 19.89 0.40
N GLY A 249 6.09 18.79 -0.02
CA GLY A 249 4.84 18.74 -0.78
C GLY A 249 3.59 18.84 0.10
N ARG A 250 2.41 18.77 -0.53
CA ARG A 250 1.11 18.76 0.13
C ARG A 250 0.45 17.40 -0.06
N VAL A 251 0.00 16.81 1.04
CA VAL A 251 -0.80 15.59 1.07
C VAL A 251 -2.28 15.98 1.15
N VAL A 252 -3.08 15.49 0.22
CA VAL A 252 -4.54 15.65 0.21
C VAL A 252 -5.13 14.26 0.41
N LEU A 253 -5.77 14.05 1.56
CA LEU A 253 -6.36 12.75 1.91
C LEU A 253 -7.83 12.72 1.49
N THR A 254 -8.21 11.67 0.77
CA THR A 254 -9.64 11.39 0.57
C THR A 254 -10.28 10.87 1.85
N GLY A 255 -11.59 11.01 1.99
CA GLY A 255 -12.32 10.53 3.16
C GLY A 255 -12.15 9.01 3.38
N GLY A 256 -12.30 8.57 4.63
CA GLY A 256 -12.30 7.15 4.97
C GLY A 256 -13.65 6.52 4.64
N GLY A 257 -13.65 5.50 3.79
CA GLY A 257 -14.86 4.78 3.35
C GLY A 257 -14.61 3.98 2.08
N SER A 258 -15.66 3.77 1.28
CA SER A 258 -15.53 3.30 -0.09
C SER A 258 -14.89 4.39 -0.95
N PHE A 259 -14.14 4.00 -1.98
CA PHE A 259 -13.54 4.95 -2.91
C PHE A 259 -14.65 5.76 -3.63
N ASP A 260 -14.51 7.08 -3.58
CA ASP A 260 -15.41 8.04 -4.22
C ASP A 260 -14.67 8.76 -5.36
N PRO A 261 -14.92 8.40 -6.63
CA PRO A 261 -14.30 9.04 -7.77
C PRO A 261 -14.67 10.52 -7.93
N ALA A 262 -15.94 10.87 -7.65
CA ALA A 262 -16.41 12.27 -7.75
C ALA A 262 -15.69 13.17 -6.74
N GLY A 263 -15.72 12.78 -5.46
CA GLY A 263 -15.00 13.51 -4.41
C GLY A 263 -13.49 13.59 -4.63
N CYS A 264 -12.90 12.55 -5.25
CA CYS A 264 -11.49 12.59 -5.64
C CYS A 264 -11.22 13.69 -6.67
N TRP A 265 -12.03 13.81 -7.73
CA TRP A 265 -11.88 14.85 -8.74
C TRP A 265 -12.17 16.26 -8.21
N GLU A 266 -13.13 16.38 -7.29
CA GLU A 266 -13.37 17.65 -6.58
C GLU A 266 -12.10 18.10 -5.82
N LEU A 267 -11.45 17.20 -5.11
CA LEU A 267 -10.18 17.50 -4.42
C LEU A 267 -9.05 17.84 -5.39
N VAL A 268 -8.96 17.15 -6.53
CA VAL A 268 -7.96 17.45 -7.59
C VAL A 268 -8.09 18.90 -8.04
N VAL A 269 -9.30 19.35 -8.31
CA VAL A 269 -9.58 20.71 -8.76
C VAL A 269 -9.36 21.73 -7.63
N ALA A 270 -9.96 21.48 -6.46
CA ALA A 270 -9.93 22.42 -5.33
C ALA A 270 -8.51 22.67 -4.81
N GLU A 271 -7.67 21.64 -4.79
CA GLU A 271 -6.30 21.71 -4.29
C GLU A 271 -5.26 21.94 -5.38
N GLY A 272 -5.67 21.91 -6.65
CA GLY A 272 -4.77 22.01 -7.81
C GLY A 272 -3.74 20.88 -7.83
N ALA A 273 -4.20 19.64 -7.64
CA ALA A 273 -3.34 18.48 -7.49
C ALA A 273 -2.52 18.20 -8.75
N ASN A 274 -1.28 17.78 -8.52
CA ASN A 274 -0.33 17.39 -9.57
C ASN A 274 -0.31 15.87 -9.78
N VAL A 275 -0.58 15.11 -8.72
CA VAL A 275 -0.51 13.65 -8.71
C VAL A 275 -1.73 13.08 -8.00
N ILE A 276 -2.28 12.00 -8.55
CA ILE A 276 -3.24 11.14 -7.85
C ILE A 276 -2.56 9.80 -7.62
N VAL A 277 -2.68 9.23 -6.41
CA VAL A 277 -2.22 7.87 -6.12
C VAL A 277 -3.42 6.97 -5.87
N VAL A 278 -3.47 5.84 -6.59
CA VAL A 278 -4.55 4.85 -6.57
C VAL A 278 -4.01 3.44 -6.30
N VAL A 279 -4.90 2.47 -6.12
CA VAL A 279 -4.55 1.05 -5.98
C VAL A 279 -5.20 0.26 -7.11
N GLY A 280 -4.42 -0.02 -8.16
CA GLY A 280 -4.80 -0.88 -9.28
C GLY A 280 -6.11 -0.51 -9.97
N ASN A 281 -6.68 -1.49 -10.65
CA ASN A 281 -7.89 -1.31 -11.45
C ASN A 281 -9.10 -0.86 -10.63
N ALA A 282 -9.22 -1.32 -9.40
CA ALA A 282 -10.39 -1.07 -8.54
C ALA A 282 -10.60 0.41 -8.20
N MET A 283 -9.55 1.22 -8.22
CA MET A 283 -9.65 2.68 -8.06
C MET A 283 -9.46 3.41 -9.39
N ALA A 284 -8.46 3.01 -10.19
CA ALA A 284 -8.15 3.69 -11.45
C ALA A 284 -9.27 3.56 -12.49
N GLY A 285 -9.95 2.42 -12.55
CA GLY A 285 -11.08 2.20 -13.46
C GLY A 285 -12.23 3.19 -13.20
N PRO A 286 -12.86 3.16 -12.01
CA PRO A 286 -13.91 4.11 -11.66
C PRO A 286 -13.47 5.58 -11.74
N LEU A 287 -12.20 5.89 -11.42
CA LEU A 287 -11.68 7.25 -11.50
C LEU A 287 -11.71 7.77 -12.95
N VAL A 288 -11.23 6.99 -13.91
CA VAL A 288 -11.22 7.41 -15.33
C VAL A 288 -12.62 7.38 -15.92
N ASP A 289 -13.49 6.44 -15.54
CA ASP A 289 -14.87 6.38 -16.00
C ASP A 289 -15.64 7.65 -15.60
N HIS A 290 -15.51 8.05 -14.32
CA HIS A 290 -16.13 9.29 -13.85
C HIS A 290 -15.62 10.52 -14.60
N TYR A 291 -14.30 10.61 -14.86
CA TYR A 291 -13.74 11.74 -15.61
C TYR A 291 -14.28 11.83 -17.05
N VAL A 292 -14.47 10.70 -17.71
CA VAL A 292 -15.04 10.67 -19.08
C VAL A 292 -16.48 11.15 -19.09
N GLU A 293 -17.27 10.78 -18.08
CA GLU A 293 -18.68 11.18 -17.96
C GLU A 293 -18.83 12.61 -17.44
N HIS A 294 -17.93 13.06 -16.56
CA HIS A 294 -17.94 14.34 -15.89
C HIS A 294 -16.56 15.02 -15.95
N PRO A 295 -16.16 15.56 -17.11
CA PRO A 295 -14.85 16.17 -17.25
C PRO A 295 -14.67 17.40 -16.34
N VAL A 296 -13.51 17.49 -15.69
CA VAL A 296 -13.11 18.64 -14.87
C VAL A 296 -11.79 19.23 -15.35
N ASP A 297 -11.42 20.41 -14.87
CA ASP A 297 -10.11 21.00 -15.14
C ASP A 297 -8.99 20.21 -14.42
N ALA A 298 -8.36 19.32 -15.15
CA ALA A 298 -7.21 18.53 -14.71
C ALA A 298 -5.88 19.03 -15.27
N SER A 299 -5.80 20.28 -15.73
CA SER A 299 -4.64 20.84 -16.43
C SER A 299 -3.35 20.83 -15.59
N ARG A 300 -3.45 20.82 -14.26
CA ARG A 300 -2.31 20.73 -13.33
C ARG A 300 -1.88 19.31 -13.03
N LEU A 301 -2.70 18.31 -13.36
CA LEU A 301 -2.40 16.91 -13.12
C LEU A 301 -1.39 16.42 -14.15
N PHE A 302 -0.23 15.94 -13.71
CA PHE A 302 0.77 15.38 -14.60
C PHE A 302 1.00 13.88 -14.41
N ALA A 303 0.56 13.28 -13.30
CA ALA A 303 0.71 11.85 -13.09
C ALA A 303 -0.44 11.20 -12.32
N ILE A 304 -0.73 9.95 -12.68
CA ILE A 304 -1.51 9.01 -11.88
C ILE A 304 -0.59 7.85 -11.52
N GLY A 305 -0.28 7.73 -10.21
CA GLY A 305 0.54 6.66 -9.65
C GLY A 305 -0.32 5.50 -9.16
N SER A 306 0.10 4.28 -9.42
CA SER A 306 -0.55 3.07 -8.90
C SER A 306 0.47 2.14 -8.26
N GLY A 307 0.05 1.42 -7.21
CA GLY A 307 0.85 0.40 -6.55
C GLY A 307 0.00 -0.44 -5.62
N GLY A 308 0.51 -1.62 -5.26
CA GLY A 308 -0.15 -2.53 -4.32
C GLY A 308 -1.20 -3.46 -4.91
N ALA A 309 -1.68 -3.22 -6.13
CA ALA A 309 -2.52 -4.11 -6.93
C ALA A 309 -2.27 -3.88 -8.42
N VAL A 310 -2.71 -4.82 -9.26
CA VAL A 310 -2.51 -4.78 -10.71
C VAL A 310 -3.23 -3.58 -11.32
N LEU A 311 -2.48 -2.80 -12.11
CA LEU A 311 -3.03 -1.81 -13.04
C LEU A 311 -2.92 -2.36 -14.46
N SER A 312 -4.03 -2.86 -15.00
CA SER A 312 -4.03 -3.56 -16.28
C SER A 312 -3.73 -2.63 -17.46
N PRO A 313 -3.18 -3.17 -18.55
CA PRO A 313 -2.96 -2.41 -19.79
C PRO A 313 -4.22 -1.74 -20.33
N ALA A 314 -5.37 -2.39 -20.18
CA ALA A 314 -6.67 -1.85 -20.60
C ALA A 314 -7.02 -0.55 -19.85
N VAL A 315 -6.87 -0.54 -18.52
CA VAL A 315 -7.12 0.67 -17.72
C VAL A 315 -6.07 1.74 -18.02
N LYS A 316 -4.79 1.37 -18.18
CA LYS A 316 -3.73 2.32 -18.59
C LYS A 316 -4.06 3.01 -19.92
N ARG A 317 -4.50 2.25 -20.93
CA ARG A 317 -4.91 2.83 -22.23
C ARG A 317 -6.10 3.78 -22.09
N ARG A 318 -7.11 3.42 -21.25
CA ARG A 318 -8.26 4.30 -20.99
C ARG A 318 -7.83 5.62 -20.35
N ILE A 319 -6.94 5.57 -19.35
CA ILE A 319 -6.37 6.78 -18.73
C ILE A 319 -5.65 7.61 -19.80
N GLY A 320 -4.77 7.01 -20.62
CA GLY A 320 -4.02 7.72 -21.65
C GLY A 320 -4.92 8.33 -22.75
N ALA A 321 -6.04 7.69 -23.08
CA ALA A 321 -7.02 8.24 -24.02
C ALA A 321 -7.80 9.42 -23.43
N ALA A 322 -8.20 9.34 -22.16
CA ALA A 322 -8.96 10.40 -21.49
C ALA A 322 -8.09 11.58 -21.05
N LEU A 323 -6.84 11.30 -20.66
CA LEU A 323 -5.88 12.24 -20.08
C LEU A 323 -4.52 12.13 -20.80
N PRO A 324 -4.40 12.56 -22.05
CA PRO A 324 -3.21 12.29 -22.89
C PRO A 324 -1.91 12.93 -22.39
N ASN A 325 -2.00 13.96 -21.54
CA ASN A 325 -0.85 14.64 -20.95
C ASN A 325 -0.48 14.11 -19.56
N VAL A 326 -1.20 13.10 -19.06
CA VAL A 326 -0.99 12.53 -17.72
C VAL A 326 -0.14 11.26 -17.82
N LEU A 327 0.97 11.24 -17.10
CA LEU A 327 1.85 10.09 -17.02
C LEU A 327 1.24 9.03 -16.10
N VAL A 328 1.12 7.81 -16.59
CA VAL A 328 0.74 6.66 -15.74
C VAL A 328 2.01 6.05 -15.17
N LEU A 329 2.13 6.07 -13.84
CA LEU A 329 3.23 5.49 -13.09
C LEU A 329 2.73 4.23 -12.39
N ASP A 330 3.32 3.10 -12.68
CA ASP A 330 2.98 1.83 -12.05
C ASP A 330 4.19 1.32 -11.25
N GLY A 331 3.97 1.05 -9.97
CA GLY A 331 5.00 0.61 -9.06
C GLY A 331 4.66 -0.73 -8.44
N PHE A 332 5.62 -1.62 -8.35
CA PHE A 332 5.46 -2.83 -7.58
C PHE A 332 6.43 -2.89 -6.40
N GLY A 333 5.99 -3.63 -5.39
CA GLY A 333 6.73 -3.88 -4.17
C GLY A 333 5.82 -4.51 -3.14
N SER A 334 6.37 -4.76 -2.01
CA SER A 334 5.64 -5.30 -0.85
C SER A 334 6.14 -4.64 0.43
N THR A 335 5.46 -4.92 1.52
CA THR A 335 5.92 -4.45 2.84
C THR A 335 7.31 -5.00 3.16
N GLU A 336 7.66 -6.17 2.60
CA GLU A 336 8.92 -6.87 2.81
C GLU A 336 10.06 -6.43 1.87
N THR A 337 9.75 -5.63 0.83
CA THR A 337 10.77 -5.20 -0.15
C THR A 337 10.91 -3.68 -0.28
N GLY A 338 9.93 -2.93 0.19
CA GLY A 338 9.78 -1.54 -0.24
C GLY A 338 9.31 -1.47 -1.70
N VAL A 339 9.62 -0.39 -2.40
CA VAL A 339 9.38 -0.26 -3.85
C VAL A 339 10.49 -0.99 -4.59
N ALA A 340 10.15 -2.08 -5.27
CA ALA A 340 11.09 -2.98 -5.93
C ALA A 340 11.29 -2.68 -7.42
N GLY A 341 10.32 -2.02 -8.06
CA GLY A 341 10.44 -1.60 -9.44
C GLY A 341 9.32 -0.67 -9.87
N THR A 342 9.53 0.01 -10.99
CA THR A 342 8.60 0.98 -11.56
C THR A 342 8.49 0.83 -13.07
N ALA A 343 7.32 1.17 -13.60
CA ALA A 343 7.05 1.31 -15.02
C ALA A 343 6.35 2.65 -15.27
N ALA A 344 6.67 3.33 -16.36
CA ALA A 344 6.07 4.58 -16.75
C ALA A 344 5.47 4.49 -18.16
N GLY A 345 4.31 5.13 -18.33
CA GLY A 345 3.60 5.20 -19.61
C GLY A 345 2.57 4.08 -19.82
N VAL A 346 1.98 4.11 -21.02
CA VAL A 346 0.93 3.17 -21.48
C VAL A 346 1.51 2.01 -22.30
N ALA A 347 2.85 1.80 -22.24
CA ALA A 347 3.52 0.77 -23.02
C ALA A 347 2.86 -0.59 -22.82
N ASP A 348 2.62 -1.28 -23.92
CA ASP A 348 1.99 -2.59 -23.93
C ASP A 348 2.76 -3.55 -23.03
N ALA A 349 2.09 -4.02 -22.00
CA ALA A 349 2.49 -5.24 -21.36
C ALA A 349 2.33 -6.33 -22.43
N GLY A 350 3.43 -6.86 -22.93
CA GLY A 350 3.39 -8.05 -23.76
C GLY A 350 2.68 -9.19 -23.02
N ALA A 351 2.51 -10.32 -23.68
CA ALA A 351 1.80 -11.52 -23.19
C ALA A 351 2.18 -12.04 -21.78
N GLY A 352 3.08 -11.39 -21.08
CA GLY A 352 3.59 -11.78 -19.76
C GLY A 352 3.24 -10.84 -18.60
N GLY A 353 2.27 -9.91 -18.75
CA GLY A 353 1.93 -8.96 -17.68
C GLY A 353 2.77 -7.67 -17.72
N ALA A 354 2.68 -6.83 -16.67
CA ALA A 354 3.42 -5.57 -16.60
C ALA A 354 4.93 -5.82 -16.47
N ALA A 355 5.72 -5.16 -17.34
CA ALA A 355 7.18 -5.19 -17.32
C ALA A 355 7.71 -4.00 -16.52
N PHE A 356 8.53 -4.24 -15.52
CA PHE A 356 9.06 -3.22 -14.62
C PHE A 356 10.57 -3.05 -14.77
N GLY A 357 11.02 -1.81 -14.85
CA GLY A 357 12.43 -1.49 -14.63
C GLY A 357 12.80 -1.73 -13.18
N VAL A 358 13.93 -2.35 -12.97
CA VAL A 358 14.47 -2.66 -11.63
C VAL A 358 15.91 -2.19 -11.51
N ASP A 359 16.32 -1.88 -10.28
CA ASP A 359 17.71 -1.55 -9.94
C ASP A 359 18.53 -2.82 -9.63
N ASP A 360 19.81 -2.66 -9.35
CA ASP A 360 20.75 -3.74 -9.03
C ASP A 360 20.50 -4.40 -7.66
N THR A 361 19.59 -3.85 -6.86
CA THR A 361 19.15 -4.44 -5.58
C THR A 361 17.99 -5.41 -5.75
N THR A 362 17.36 -5.48 -6.92
CA THR A 362 16.25 -6.37 -7.25
C THR A 362 16.71 -7.45 -8.23
N ALA A 363 16.38 -8.71 -7.95
CA ALA A 363 16.69 -9.86 -8.79
C ALA A 363 15.52 -10.84 -8.83
N VAL A 364 15.56 -11.75 -9.80
CA VAL A 364 14.74 -12.97 -9.81
C VAL A 364 15.67 -14.14 -9.58
N LEU A 365 15.40 -14.94 -8.55
CA LEU A 365 16.22 -16.08 -8.15
C LEU A 365 15.49 -17.41 -8.46
N ASP A 366 16.21 -18.39 -8.99
CA ASP A 366 15.71 -19.74 -9.20
C ASP A 366 15.57 -20.52 -7.87
N ASP A 367 15.25 -21.81 -7.95
CA ASP A 367 15.09 -22.66 -6.77
C ASP A 367 16.41 -22.91 -6.01
N ASP A 368 17.56 -22.79 -6.70
CA ASP A 368 18.90 -22.85 -6.10
C ASP A 368 19.39 -21.51 -5.56
N LEU A 369 18.51 -20.49 -5.54
CA LEU A 369 18.80 -19.11 -5.14
C LEU A 369 19.85 -18.42 -6.02
N ARG A 370 19.97 -18.81 -7.28
CA ARG A 370 20.84 -18.17 -8.26
C ARG A 370 20.04 -17.19 -9.13
N PRO A 371 20.66 -16.08 -9.58
CA PRO A 371 20.00 -15.16 -10.49
C PRO A 371 19.57 -15.84 -11.80
N VAL A 372 18.29 -15.69 -12.15
CA VAL A 372 17.73 -16.15 -13.41
C VAL A 372 18.37 -15.36 -14.57
N PRO A 373 18.90 -16.03 -15.62
CA PRO A 373 19.49 -15.34 -16.77
C PRO A 373 18.47 -14.47 -17.51
N ARG A 374 18.90 -13.30 -17.97
CA ARG A 374 18.07 -12.42 -18.82
C ARG A 374 17.63 -13.13 -20.09
N GLY A 375 16.40 -12.92 -20.49
CA GLY A 375 15.80 -13.51 -21.69
C GLY A 375 15.44 -14.99 -21.57
N SER A 376 15.69 -15.60 -20.41
CA SER A 376 15.24 -16.98 -20.14
C SER A 376 13.74 -16.97 -19.82
N GLN A 377 13.07 -18.10 -20.14
CA GLN A 377 11.67 -18.30 -19.73
C GLN A 377 11.55 -18.93 -18.32
N VAL A 378 12.65 -18.96 -17.58
CA VAL A 378 12.68 -19.54 -16.23
C VAL A 378 11.89 -18.63 -15.28
N VAL A 379 10.90 -19.22 -14.62
CA VAL A 379 10.15 -18.57 -13.54
C VAL A 379 10.95 -18.72 -12.25
N GLY A 380 11.22 -17.61 -11.60
CA GLY A 380 11.91 -17.59 -10.32
C GLY A 380 11.17 -16.74 -9.28
N ARG A 381 11.75 -16.62 -8.11
CA ARG A 381 11.24 -15.82 -7.00
C ARG A 381 11.82 -14.42 -7.06
N LEU A 382 10.95 -13.40 -6.99
CA LEU A 382 11.39 -12.02 -6.81
C LEU A 382 12.18 -11.90 -5.51
N ALA A 383 13.33 -11.28 -5.57
CA ALA A 383 14.22 -11.07 -4.44
C ALA A 383 14.73 -9.63 -4.39
N ARG A 384 14.89 -9.09 -3.18
CA ARG A 384 15.48 -7.76 -2.97
C ARG A 384 16.56 -7.82 -1.90
N ARG A 385 17.65 -7.07 -2.11
CA ARG A 385 18.79 -6.93 -1.18
C ARG A 385 19.04 -5.48 -0.78
N GLY A 386 20.00 -5.26 0.08
CA GLY A 386 20.45 -3.95 0.52
C GLY A 386 19.54 -3.38 1.61
N ARG A 387 18.82 -2.32 1.33
CA ARG A 387 17.87 -1.69 2.25
C ARG A 387 16.57 -2.52 2.33
N ILE A 388 16.54 -3.50 3.22
CA ILE A 388 15.42 -4.43 3.43
C ILE A 388 15.05 -4.51 4.92
N PRO A 389 13.85 -4.98 5.28
CA PRO A 389 13.41 -5.10 6.68
C PRO A 389 14.34 -5.95 7.53
N LEU A 390 14.31 -5.69 8.84
CA LEU A 390 14.97 -6.54 9.83
C LEU A 390 14.32 -7.92 9.92
N GLY A 391 13.00 -8.00 9.72
CA GLY A 391 12.23 -9.24 9.78
C GLY A 391 10.79 -8.97 10.16
N TYR A 392 10.11 -10.01 10.64
CA TYR A 392 8.77 -9.89 11.24
C TYR A 392 8.90 -9.78 12.75
N TYR A 393 8.14 -8.87 13.34
CA TYR A 393 8.12 -8.69 14.79
C TYR A 393 7.59 -9.95 15.49
N GLY A 394 8.36 -10.47 16.44
CA GLY A 394 7.97 -11.64 17.21
C GLY A 394 7.86 -12.97 16.44
N ASP A 395 8.28 -13.02 15.15
CA ASP A 395 8.16 -14.23 14.32
C ASP A 395 9.52 -14.59 13.67
N PRO A 396 10.44 -15.21 14.43
CA PRO A 396 11.76 -15.57 13.92
C PRO A 396 11.72 -16.65 12.83
N GLU A 397 10.76 -17.57 12.88
CA GLU A 397 10.59 -18.64 11.89
C GLU A 397 10.21 -18.05 10.53
N LYS A 398 9.18 -17.21 10.49
CA LYS A 398 8.76 -16.51 9.27
C LYS A 398 9.86 -15.57 8.77
N THR A 399 10.59 -14.92 9.68
CA THR A 399 11.74 -14.07 9.34
C THR A 399 12.79 -14.88 8.60
N ALA A 400 13.22 -16.01 9.12
CA ALA A 400 14.21 -16.88 8.49
C ALA A 400 13.74 -17.42 7.13
N ALA A 401 12.45 -17.73 6.99
CA ALA A 401 11.88 -18.23 5.74
C ALA A 401 11.78 -17.16 4.63
N THR A 402 11.66 -15.87 5.02
CA THR A 402 11.48 -14.76 4.07
C THR A 402 12.79 -14.01 3.79
N PHE A 403 13.62 -13.84 4.81
CA PHE A 403 14.88 -13.10 4.71
C PHE A 403 16.04 -14.08 4.79
N VAL A 404 16.48 -14.53 3.62
CA VAL A 404 17.52 -15.56 3.49
C VAL A 404 18.89 -14.95 3.23
N GLU A 405 19.95 -15.65 3.61
CA GLU A 405 21.32 -15.27 3.27
C GLU A 405 21.86 -16.19 2.17
N VAL A 406 22.37 -15.57 1.10
CA VAL A 406 22.98 -16.27 -0.05
C VAL A 406 24.32 -15.61 -0.32
N ASP A 407 25.40 -16.36 -0.24
CA ASP A 407 26.77 -15.89 -0.48
C ASP A 407 27.15 -14.62 0.32
N GLY A 408 26.75 -14.58 1.61
CA GLY A 408 26.99 -13.44 2.49
C GLY A 408 26.11 -12.21 2.22
N THR A 409 25.14 -12.32 1.31
CA THR A 409 24.17 -11.27 1.00
C THR A 409 22.79 -11.66 1.53
N ARG A 410 22.17 -10.74 2.29
CA ARG A 410 20.82 -10.93 2.81
C ARG A 410 19.79 -10.47 1.79
N TRP A 411 18.83 -11.35 1.49
CA TRP A 411 17.75 -11.15 0.54
C TRP A 411 16.38 -11.26 1.20
N SER A 412 15.44 -10.44 0.75
CA SER A 412 14.00 -10.56 1.03
C SER A 412 13.32 -11.29 -0.14
N LEU A 413 12.65 -12.40 0.14
CA LEU A 413 11.89 -13.23 -0.81
C LEU A 413 10.43 -13.33 -0.34
N PRO A 414 9.57 -12.35 -0.65
CA PRO A 414 8.18 -12.32 -0.14
C PRO A 414 7.25 -13.37 -0.77
N GLY A 415 7.73 -14.09 -1.80
CA GLY A 415 6.99 -15.14 -2.47
C GLY A 415 6.30 -14.73 -3.77
N ASP A 416 6.60 -13.55 -4.28
CA ASP A 416 6.17 -13.14 -5.62
C ASP A 416 7.04 -13.85 -6.68
N MET A 417 6.39 -14.35 -7.74
CA MET A 417 7.01 -15.06 -8.85
C MET A 417 7.18 -14.14 -10.05
N ALA A 418 8.28 -14.30 -10.77
CA ALA A 418 8.60 -13.43 -11.90
C ALA A 418 9.48 -14.11 -12.94
N THR A 419 9.55 -13.52 -14.14
CA THR A 419 10.54 -13.80 -15.17
C THR A 419 11.36 -12.55 -15.47
N VAL A 420 12.50 -12.70 -16.16
CA VAL A 420 13.34 -11.58 -16.60
C VAL A 420 13.44 -11.62 -18.12
N ASP A 421 13.08 -10.51 -18.78
CA ASP A 421 13.21 -10.39 -20.23
C ASP A 421 14.65 -10.11 -20.69
N ALA A 422 14.87 -10.04 -22.00
CA ALA A 422 16.18 -9.79 -22.59
C ALA A 422 16.77 -8.42 -22.22
N ASP A 423 15.91 -7.43 -21.97
CA ASP A 423 16.29 -6.08 -21.56
C ASP A 423 16.55 -5.99 -20.05
N GLY A 424 16.30 -7.07 -19.30
CA GLY A 424 16.48 -7.14 -17.85
C GLY A 424 15.29 -6.58 -17.07
N ARG A 425 14.14 -6.37 -17.70
CA ARG A 425 12.91 -6.00 -17.01
C ARG A 425 12.30 -7.21 -16.34
N VAL A 426 11.67 -6.99 -15.20
CA VAL A 426 10.99 -8.02 -14.42
C VAL A 426 9.51 -8.04 -14.79
N HIS A 427 9.03 -9.21 -15.17
CA HIS A 427 7.61 -9.50 -15.41
C HIS A 427 7.05 -10.25 -14.21
N LEU A 428 6.15 -9.61 -13.47
CA LEU A 428 5.48 -10.23 -12.34
C LEU A 428 4.40 -11.18 -12.82
N LEU A 429 4.40 -12.39 -12.26
CA LEU A 429 3.42 -13.43 -12.55
C LEU A 429 2.38 -13.57 -11.43
N GLY A 430 2.64 -12.98 -10.26
CA GLY A 430 1.80 -13.08 -9.08
C GLY A 430 2.43 -13.89 -7.95
N ARG A 431 1.62 -14.19 -6.92
CA ARG A 431 2.12 -14.93 -5.77
C ARG A 431 2.16 -16.42 -6.01
N GLY A 432 3.29 -17.06 -5.71
CA GLY A 432 3.45 -18.50 -5.84
C GLY A 432 2.42 -19.31 -5.05
N SER A 433 1.95 -18.80 -3.90
CA SER A 433 0.91 -19.40 -3.07
C SER A 433 -0.50 -19.33 -3.66
N ALA A 434 -0.74 -18.46 -4.64
CA ALA A 434 -2.02 -18.33 -5.34
C ALA A 434 -2.04 -19.06 -6.69
N SER A 435 -0.93 -19.71 -7.08
CA SER A 435 -0.87 -20.42 -8.35
C SER A 435 -1.85 -21.60 -8.40
N ILE A 436 -2.49 -21.76 -9.56
CA ILE A 436 -3.43 -22.83 -9.87
C ILE A 436 -2.65 -23.99 -10.50
N ASN A 437 -2.83 -25.20 -10.00
CA ASN A 437 -2.15 -26.38 -10.53
C ASN A 437 -3.09 -27.15 -11.46
N THR A 438 -2.98 -26.91 -12.76
CA THR A 438 -3.86 -27.53 -13.77
C THR A 438 -3.07 -28.42 -14.72
N GLY A 439 -3.37 -29.71 -14.74
CA GLY A 439 -2.69 -30.69 -15.63
C GLY A 439 -1.19 -30.82 -15.41
N GLY A 440 -0.69 -30.53 -14.21
CA GLY A 440 0.74 -30.53 -13.89
C GLY A 440 1.46 -29.20 -14.19
N GLU A 441 0.76 -28.21 -14.75
CA GLU A 441 1.28 -26.88 -15.06
C GLU A 441 0.82 -25.87 -14.01
N LYS A 442 1.63 -24.83 -13.77
CA LYS A 442 1.26 -23.70 -12.88
C LYS A 442 0.68 -22.56 -13.69
N VAL A 443 -0.47 -22.07 -13.25
CA VAL A 443 -1.14 -20.88 -13.79
C VAL A 443 -1.20 -19.83 -12.69
N PHE A 444 -0.77 -18.61 -12.98
CA PHE A 444 -0.85 -17.50 -12.06
C PHE A 444 -2.14 -16.70 -12.34
N PRO A 445 -3.02 -16.52 -11.34
CA PRO A 445 -4.28 -15.80 -11.52
C PRO A 445 -4.13 -14.47 -12.23
N GLU A 446 -3.16 -13.68 -11.82
CA GLU A 446 -2.95 -12.29 -12.28
C GLU A 446 -2.64 -12.18 -13.78
N GLU A 447 -1.96 -13.17 -14.36
CA GLU A 447 -1.70 -13.18 -15.81
C GLU A 447 -2.97 -13.43 -16.61
N VAL A 448 -3.84 -14.32 -16.11
CA VAL A 448 -5.13 -14.63 -16.74
C VAL A 448 -6.12 -13.48 -16.53
N GLU A 449 -6.16 -12.90 -15.33
CA GLU A 449 -6.96 -11.70 -15.02
C GLU A 449 -6.60 -10.54 -15.96
N SER A 450 -5.31 -10.32 -16.19
CA SER A 450 -4.84 -9.28 -17.12
C SER A 450 -5.34 -9.50 -18.55
N ALA A 451 -5.30 -10.76 -19.02
CA ALA A 451 -5.78 -11.10 -20.37
C ALA A 451 -7.30 -10.96 -20.50
N VAL A 452 -8.07 -11.36 -19.46
CA VAL A 452 -9.54 -11.22 -19.42
C VAL A 452 -9.95 -9.74 -19.34
N MET A 453 -9.24 -8.93 -18.55
CA MET A 453 -9.47 -7.47 -18.46
C MET A 453 -9.25 -6.73 -19.77
N ALA A 454 -8.60 -7.32 -20.77
CA ALA A 454 -8.47 -6.74 -22.09
C ALA A 454 -9.78 -6.73 -22.90
N LEU A 455 -10.81 -7.43 -22.46
CA LEU A 455 -12.17 -7.37 -23.03
C LEU A 455 -12.90 -6.11 -22.53
N ASP A 456 -13.39 -5.29 -23.45
CA ASP A 456 -14.07 -4.02 -23.13
C ASP A 456 -15.31 -4.21 -22.24
N GLY A 457 -15.98 -5.38 -22.33
CA GLY A 457 -17.14 -5.72 -21.53
C GLY A 457 -16.84 -6.07 -20.06
N VAL A 458 -15.57 -6.27 -19.70
CA VAL A 458 -15.19 -6.65 -18.31
C VAL A 458 -15.00 -5.40 -17.46
N ALA A 459 -15.73 -5.32 -16.35
CA ALA A 459 -15.52 -4.30 -15.32
C ALA A 459 -14.43 -4.70 -14.34
N ASP A 460 -14.49 -5.96 -13.83
CA ASP A 460 -13.48 -6.54 -12.94
C ASP A 460 -13.49 -8.07 -13.04
N VAL A 461 -12.38 -8.73 -12.65
CA VAL A 461 -12.25 -10.18 -12.68
C VAL A 461 -11.30 -10.68 -11.60
N LEU A 462 -11.62 -11.85 -11.04
CA LEU A 462 -10.69 -12.68 -10.26
C LEU A 462 -10.63 -14.07 -10.86
N VAL A 463 -9.44 -14.66 -10.92
CA VAL A 463 -9.21 -16.00 -11.46
C VAL A 463 -8.79 -16.94 -10.33
N VAL A 464 -9.44 -18.11 -10.26
CA VAL A 464 -9.20 -19.08 -9.20
C VAL A 464 -9.09 -20.50 -9.73
N GLY A 465 -8.37 -21.36 -9.00
CA GLY A 465 -8.40 -22.80 -9.18
C GLY A 465 -9.55 -23.42 -8.39
N VAL A 466 -10.33 -24.28 -9.05
CA VAL A 466 -11.36 -25.08 -8.41
C VAL A 466 -11.03 -26.55 -8.63
N PRO A 467 -11.21 -27.43 -7.63
CA PRO A 467 -10.92 -28.88 -7.79
C PRO A 467 -11.58 -29.47 -9.02
N ASP A 468 -10.84 -30.30 -9.74
CA ASP A 468 -11.24 -30.92 -10.99
C ASP A 468 -10.63 -32.33 -11.09
N ASP A 469 -11.45 -33.33 -11.33
CA ASP A 469 -11.01 -34.76 -11.33
C ASP A 469 -10.00 -35.07 -12.45
N ARG A 470 -10.06 -34.32 -13.56
CA ARG A 470 -9.20 -34.54 -14.72
C ARG A 470 -7.91 -33.74 -14.66
N TRP A 471 -7.99 -32.50 -14.14
CA TRP A 471 -6.89 -31.53 -14.23
C TRP A 471 -6.21 -31.24 -12.88
N GLY A 472 -6.74 -31.80 -11.78
CA GLY A 472 -6.37 -31.42 -10.41
C GLY A 472 -7.08 -30.13 -10.00
N GLU A 473 -6.84 -29.05 -10.71
CA GLU A 473 -7.62 -27.80 -10.62
C GLU A 473 -7.98 -27.32 -12.03
N ARG A 474 -9.21 -26.81 -12.21
CA ARG A 474 -9.60 -26.06 -13.40
C ARG A 474 -9.50 -24.55 -13.14
N VAL A 475 -9.11 -23.81 -14.15
CA VAL A 475 -9.05 -22.34 -14.13
C VAL A 475 -10.46 -21.79 -14.32
N VAL A 476 -10.94 -20.98 -13.38
CA VAL A 476 -12.27 -20.35 -13.42
C VAL A 476 -12.10 -18.83 -13.31
N ALA A 477 -12.74 -18.08 -14.22
CA ALA A 477 -12.82 -16.63 -14.17
C ALA A 477 -14.15 -16.20 -13.52
N VAL A 478 -14.08 -15.46 -12.40
CA VAL A 478 -15.22 -14.83 -11.73
C VAL A 478 -15.26 -13.38 -12.20
N VAL A 479 -16.27 -13.03 -13.01
CA VAL A 479 -16.28 -11.81 -13.81
C VAL A 479 -17.44 -10.91 -13.42
N GLN A 480 -17.13 -9.65 -13.16
CA GLN A 480 -18.10 -8.56 -13.13
C GLN A 480 -18.13 -7.92 -14.52
N TRP A 481 -19.28 -7.95 -15.14
CA TRP A 481 -19.50 -7.37 -16.46
C TRP A 481 -19.94 -5.90 -16.36
N ARG A 482 -19.58 -5.11 -17.35
CA ARG A 482 -20.21 -3.81 -17.59
C ARG A 482 -21.64 -4.02 -18.11
N PRO A 483 -22.55 -3.08 -17.92
CA PRO A 483 -23.90 -3.21 -18.50
C PRO A 483 -23.86 -3.51 -20.00
N GLY A 484 -24.46 -4.64 -20.41
CA GLY A 484 -24.44 -5.11 -21.81
C GLY A 484 -23.09 -5.59 -22.34
N GLY A 485 -22.10 -5.76 -21.48
CA GLY A 485 -20.74 -6.19 -21.85
C GLY A 485 -20.48 -7.69 -21.79
N GLU A 486 -21.48 -8.50 -21.42
CA GLU A 486 -21.34 -9.95 -21.33
C GLU A 486 -20.98 -10.58 -22.68
N VAL A 487 -19.99 -11.46 -22.65
CA VAL A 487 -19.59 -12.24 -23.82
C VAL A 487 -19.66 -13.74 -23.50
N ALA A 488 -19.81 -14.54 -24.55
CA ALA A 488 -19.78 -16.00 -24.43
C ALA A 488 -18.39 -16.48 -23.97
N LEU A 489 -18.34 -17.65 -23.31
CA LEU A 489 -17.10 -18.26 -22.82
C LEU A 489 -16.07 -18.40 -23.95
N GLU A 490 -16.49 -18.79 -25.13
CA GLU A 490 -15.62 -18.98 -26.31
C GLU A 490 -14.93 -17.67 -26.73
N ALA A 491 -15.64 -16.54 -26.65
CA ALA A 491 -15.07 -15.23 -26.97
C ALA A 491 -14.02 -14.80 -25.92
N LEU A 492 -14.30 -15.02 -24.62
CA LEU A 492 -13.34 -14.79 -23.55
C LEU A 492 -12.12 -15.70 -23.73
N GLN A 493 -12.33 -16.99 -24.00
CA GLN A 493 -11.26 -17.94 -24.26
C GLN A 493 -10.42 -17.57 -25.48
N ALA A 494 -11.05 -17.07 -26.55
CA ALA A 494 -10.36 -16.62 -27.74
C ALA A 494 -9.45 -15.42 -27.42
N GLN A 495 -9.92 -14.48 -26.58
CA GLN A 495 -9.11 -13.36 -26.13
C GLN A 495 -7.90 -13.83 -25.32
N VAL A 496 -8.11 -14.72 -24.32
CA VAL A 496 -7.01 -15.22 -23.49
C VAL A 496 -5.98 -16.01 -24.31
N ARG A 497 -6.42 -16.77 -25.33
CA ARG A 497 -5.52 -17.52 -26.23
C ARG A 497 -4.63 -16.66 -27.11
N ARG A 498 -4.92 -15.37 -27.26
CA ARG A 498 -4.04 -14.44 -28.03
C ARG A 498 -2.71 -14.23 -27.30
N ASP A 499 -2.79 -14.21 -25.96
CA ASP A 499 -1.67 -13.77 -25.13
C ASP A 499 -1.10 -14.89 -24.28
N LEU A 500 -1.88 -15.98 -24.00
CA LEU A 500 -1.51 -17.03 -23.05
C LEU A 500 -1.66 -18.43 -23.64
N ALA A 501 -0.84 -19.37 -23.12
CA ALA A 501 -0.88 -20.77 -23.49
C ALA A 501 -2.25 -21.42 -23.17
N GLY A 502 -2.64 -22.45 -23.93
CA GLY A 502 -3.97 -23.04 -23.87
C GLY A 502 -4.37 -23.62 -22.51
N TYR A 503 -3.40 -24.11 -21.69
CA TYR A 503 -3.69 -24.62 -20.35
C TYR A 503 -4.05 -23.53 -19.34
N LYS A 504 -3.71 -22.27 -19.61
CA LYS A 504 -4.03 -21.08 -18.79
C LYS A 504 -5.44 -20.53 -19.05
N VAL A 505 -6.08 -20.98 -20.12
CA VAL A 505 -7.39 -20.46 -20.56
C VAL A 505 -8.47 -20.89 -19.59
N PRO A 506 -9.30 -19.96 -19.07
CA PRO A 506 -10.41 -20.30 -18.20
C PRO A 506 -11.36 -21.32 -18.84
N ARG A 507 -11.70 -22.37 -18.09
CA ARG A 507 -12.65 -23.40 -18.52
C ARG A 507 -14.09 -23.07 -18.14
N GLN A 508 -14.27 -22.08 -17.29
CA GLN A 508 -15.56 -21.62 -16.81
C GLN A 508 -15.49 -20.12 -16.52
N VAL A 509 -16.60 -19.45 -16.78
CA VAL A 509 -16.87 -18.06 -16.36
C VAL A 509 -18.03 -18.08 -15.39
N VAL A 510 -17.88 -17.39 -14.27
CA VAL A 510 -18.93 -17.15 -13.29
C VAL A 510 -19.20 -15.65 -13.25
N ALA A 511 -20.39 -15.27 -13.73
CA ALA A 511 -20.82 -13.87 -13.69
C ALA A 511 -21.26 -13.49 -12.26
N VAL A 512 -20.82 -12.33 -11.80
CA VAL A 512 -21.19 -11.77 -10.50
C VAL A 512 -21.61 -10.32 -10.65
N GLU A 513 -22.46 -9.83 -9.73
CA GLU A 513 -22.88 -8.43 -9.71
C GLU A 513 -21.70 -7.49 -9.40
N ALA A 514 -20.85 -7.88 -8.46
CA ALA A 514 -19.63 -7.16 -8.12
C ALA A 514 -18.54 -8.15 -7.70
N VAL A 515 -17.30 -7.89 -8.15
CA VAL A 515 -16.12 -8.61 -7.68
C VAL A 515 -15.76 -8.11 -6.30
N HIS A 516 -15.59 -9.04 -5.36
CA HIS A 516 -15.24 -8.71 -3.99
C HIS A 516 -13.73 -8.51 -3.85
N ARG A 517 -13.39 -7.34 -3.33
CA ARG A 517 -12.00 -6.99 -3.03
C ARG A 517 -11.87 -6.51 -1.60
N ALA A 518 -10.72 -6.76 -1.00
CA ALA A 518 -10.40 -6.16 0.28
C ALA A 518 -10.37 -4.61 0.18
N PRO A 519 -10.48 -3.90 1.29
CA PRO A 519 -10.49 -2.41 1.32
C PRO A 519 -9.31 -1.74 0.65
N ASN A 520 -8.18 -2.44 0.59
CA ASN A 520 -6.96 -2.03 -0.10
C ASN A 520 -6.95 -2.44 -1.58
N ALA A 521 -8.12 -2.71 -2.15
CA ALA A 521 -8.32 -3.20 -3.51
C ALA A 521 -7.64 -4.56 -3.82
N LYS A 522 -7.06 -5.23 -2.81
CA LYS A 522 -6.48 -6.56 -3.02
C LYS A 522 -7.56 -7.60 -3.34
N PRO A 523 -7.23 -8.56 -4.23
CA PRO A 523 -8.14 -9.65 -4.56
C PRO A 523 -8.59 -10.46 -3.35
N ASP A 524 -9.88 -10.75 -3.25
CA ASP A 524 -10.41 -11.74 -2.32
C ASP A 524 -10.58 -13.08 -3.04
N TYR A 525 -9.47 -13.80 -3.20
CA TYR A 525 -9.47 -15.10 -3.86
C TYR A 525 -10.26 -16.17 -3.09
N ALA A 526 -10.42 -16.03 -1.77
CA ALA A 526 -11.24 -16.95 -0.98
C ALA A 526 -12.71 -16.80 -1.34
N TRP A 527 -13.20 -15.56 -1.41
CA TRP A 527 -14.54 -15.26 -1.89
C TRP A 527 -14.74 -15.74 -3.33
N ALA A 528 -13.83 -15.41 -4.25
CA ALA A 528 -13.93 -15.80 -5.66
C ALA A 528 -13.98 -17.34 -5.82
N ARG A 529 -13.17 -18.07 -5.04
CA ARG A 529 -13.20 -19.53 -5.03
C ARG A 529 -14.53 -20.07 -4.52
N ALA A 530 -15.11 -19.46 -3.49
CA ALA A 530 -16.44 -19.82 -2.99
C ALA A 530 -17.52 -19.62 -4.07
N GLN A 531 -17.50 -18.51 -4.82
CA GLN A 531 -18.41 -18.28 -5.95
C GLN A 531 -18.25 -19.33 -7.05
N ALA A 532 -17.00 -19.62 -7.42
CA ALA A 532 -16.68 -20.61 -8.44
C ALA A 532 -17.09 -22.04 -8.06
N VAL A 533 -16.95 -22.41 -6.78
CA VAL A 533 -17.40 -23.71 -6.25
C VAL A 533 -18.92 -23.78 -6.21
N ALA A 534 -19.59 -22.71 -5.76
CA ALA A 534 -21.06 -22.65 -5.69
C ALA A 534 -21.73 -22.73 -7.07
N ALA A 535 -21.07 -22.22 -8.11
CA ALA A 535 -21.56 -22.34 -9.50
C ALA A 535 -21.51 -23.77 -10.06
N GLY A 536 -20.82 -24.69 -9.37
CA GLY A 536 -20.66 -26.08 -9.81
C GLY A 536 -19.75 -26.25 -11.02
N PRO A 537 -19.56 -27.49 -11.50
CA PRO A 537 -18.84 -27.73 -12.75
C PRO A 537 -19.66 -27.20 -13.94
N PRO A 538 -18.97 -26.76 -15.03
CA PRO A 538 -19.66 -26.41 -16.26
C PRO A 538 -20.48 -27.64 -16.75
N ALA A 539 -21.63 -27.39 -17.33
CA ALA A 539 -22.37 -28.48 -18.01
C ALA A 539 -21.44 -29.09 -19.08
N ASP A 540 -21.33 -30.42 -19.09
CA ASP A 540 -20.58 -31.12 -20.13
C ASP A 540 -21.11 -30.68 -21.51
N PRO A 541 -20.22 -30.34 -22.46
CA PRO A 541 -20.62 -29.91 -23.80
C PRO A 541 -21.26 -31.03 -24.60
#